data_935ca5d7f9ce683b38bb3a375eb45f8f
#
_entry.id   935ca5d7f9ce683b38bb3a375eb45f8f
#
_cell.length_a   1.000
_cell.length_b   1.000
_cell.length_c   1.000
_cell.angle_alpha   90.00
_cell.angle_beta   90.00
_cell.angle_gamma   90.00
#
_symmetry.space_group_name_H-M   'P 1'
#
loop_
_entity.id
_entity.type
_entity.pdbx_description
1 polymer ?
#
loop_
_entity_poly.entity_id
_entity_poly.type
_entity_poly.pdbx_seq_one_letter_code
_entity_poly.pdbx_strand_id
1 'polypeptide(L)'
;QALWDIKGKKLGIPVYEFFGGKQRDVLRVYANDWGDKGFVHPKEMAQRASEVVADGFTCLKMYPLSKYDPIRNLTRHIKNREVTMEDVKMTHTVVGMVRDAIGPDIDLMVDVTAEGSVGTMTRIGRSLEEFGLMWYEEPVDANDVDGYRQLHDSVNIPIAAGERFFTRYGFRRLMETRGVDIVQPDPGTCGGLRELWAIGMMAEAHSMQIAPHNCGGPILTAAAVQMAACLTNHAILEVFPYRPAIHYDIVENAFERQIKNGQIIVPALPGLGVTLNHQVVDRFCTAHLQIE
;
A
#
# COMPACT_ATOMS: atom_id res chain seq x y z
N GLN A 1 4.37 -1.65 17.82
CA GLN A 1 3.91 -0.26 17.66
C GLN A 1 3.64 0.37 19.03
N ALA A 2 2.76 -0.22 19.87
CA ALA A 2 2.37 0.33 21.17
C ALA A 2 3.54 0.73 22.09
N LEU A 3 4.57 -0.14 22.21
CA LEU A 3 5.75 0.16 23.04
C LEU A 3 6.54 1.38 22.56
N TRP A 4 6.60 1.62 21.23
CA TRP A 4 7.21 2.81 20.67
C TRP A 4 6.38 4.05 20.93
N ASP A 5 5.04 3.95 20.84
CA ASP A 5 4.11 5.02 21.14
C ASP A 5 4.22 5.46 22.62
N ILE A 6 4.18 4.49 23.55
CA ILE A 6 4.38 4.73 24.99
C ILE A 6 5.71 5.43 25.25
N LYS A 7 6.80 4.93 24.64
CA LYS A 7 8.13 5.50 24.82
C LYS A 7 8.20 6.92 24.29
N GLY A 8 7.68 7.17 23.08
CA GLY A 8 7.64 8.50 22.49
C GLY A 8 6.82 9.49 23.30
N LYS A 9 5.62 9.10 23.73
CA LYS A 9 4.76 9.91 24.61
C LYS A 9 5.41 10.22 25.94
N LYS A 10 6.06 9.23 26.57
CA LYS A 10 6.78 9.42 27.84
C LYS A 10 7.94 10.42 27.71
N LEU A 11 8.63 10.45 26.58
CA LEU A 11 9.78 11.33 26.34
C LEU A 11 9.37 12.65 25.65
N GLY A 12 8.11 12.80 25.25
CA GLY A 12 7.62 13.99 24.57
C GLY A 12 8.12 14.15 23.14
N ILE A 13 8.54 13.04 22.47
CA ILE A 13 9.09 13.07 21.11
C ILE A 13 8.36 12.11 20.15
N PRO A 14 8.30 12.43 18.85
CA PRO A 14 7.78 11.52 17.82
C PRO A 14 8.61 10.23 17.69
N VAL A 15 7.98 9.16 17.18
CA VAL A 15 8.67 7.87 17.03
C VAL A 15 9.82 7.94 16.02
N TYR A 16 9.72 8.72 14.95
CA TYR A 16 10.80 8.85 13.97
C TYR A 16 12.13 9.36 14.56
N GLU A 17 12.10 10.08 15.70
CA GLU A 17 13.32 10.54 16.36
C GLU A 17 14.20 9.38 16.87
N PHE A 18 13.60 8.23 17.17
CA PHE A 18 14.37 7.02 17.56
C PHE A 18 15.09 6.35 16.37
N PHE A 19 14.79 6.79 15.15
CA PHE A 19 15.30 6.21 13.90
C PHE A 19 16.10 7.22 13.07
N GLY A 20 16.66 8.24 13.71
CA GLY A 20 17.54 9.23 13.07
C GLY A 20 16.86 10.56 12.71
N GLY A 21 15.61 10.76 13.14
CA GLY A 21 14.84 11.98 12.86
C GLY A 21 14.20 11.99 11.46
N LYS A 22 13.34 12.96 11.24
CA LYS A 22 12.64 13.06 9.95
C LYS A 22 13.53 13.60 8.83
N GLN A 23 13.41 13.00 7.67
CA GLN A 23 14.10 13.39 6.43
C GLN A 23 13.22 14.28 5.54
N ARG A 24 11.92 14.39 5.84
CA ARG A 24 10.95 15.19 5.09
C ARG A 24 9.81 15.69 5.97
N ASP A 25 9.27 16.85 5.63
CA ASP A 25 8.16 17.47 6.33
C ASP A 25 6.79 17.07 5.77
N VAL A 26 6.76 16.55 4.54
CA VAL A 26 5.56 16.20 3.80
C VAL A 26 5.74 14.83 3.15
N LEU A 27 4.72 14.00 3.24
CA LEU A 27 4.62 12.70 2.58
C LEU A 27 3.61 12.80 1.45
N ARG A 28 4.02 12.44 0.23
CA ARG A 28 3.09 12.14 -0.86
C ARG A 28 2.38 10.84 -0.55
N VAL A 29 1.07 10.79 -0.81
CA VAL A 29 0.26 9.59 -0.60
C VAL A 29 -0.48 9.19 -1.86
N TYR A 30 -0.79 7.89 -2.00
CA TYR A 30 -1.67 7.40 -3.05
C TYR A 30 -2.98 6.86 -2.49
N ALA A 31 -4.06 7.06 -3.25
CA ALA A 31 -5.36 6.50 -2.90
C ALA A 31 -5.41 5.02 -3.28
N ASN A 32 -5.77 4.16 -2.31
CA ASN A 32 -6.14 2.78 -2.53
C ASN A 32 -7.60 2.54 -2.17
N ASP A 33 -8.20 1.43 -2.62
CA ASP A 33 -9.59 0.99 -2.35
C ASP A 33 -10.65 2.06 -2.70
N TRP A 34 -10.36 2.89 -3.67
CA TRP A 34 -11.26 3.95 -4.12
C TRP A 34 -12.36 3.45 -5.05
N GLY A 35 -12.23 2.22 -5.59
CA GLY A 35 -13.17 1.56 -6.46
C GLY A 35 -13.88 0.38 -5.79
N ASP A 36 -14.29 0.49 -4.53
CA ASP A 36 -14.63 -0.58 -3.61
C ASP A 36 -15.87 -1.42 -3.93
N LYS A 37 -16.57 -1.17 -5.03
CA LYS A 37 -17.74 -1.97 -5.44
C LYS A 37 -17.45 -2.94 -6.58
N GLY A 38 -16.19 -3.40 -6.66
CA GLY A 38 -15.78 -4.42 -7.63
C GLY A 38 -16.14 -4.03 -9.06
N PHE A 39 -15.17 -4.03 -9.91
CA PHE A 39 -15.24 -3.57 -11.29
C PHE A 39 -16.25 -4.34 -12.13
N VAL A 40 -17.53 -4.01 -11.97
CA VAL A 40 -18.57 -4.57 -12.82
C VAL A 40 -18.51 -3.90 -14.19
N HIS A 41 -18.14 -2.60 -14.24
CA HIS A 41 -18.07 -1.85 -15.49
C HIS A 41 -16.83 -0.94 -15.58
N PRO A 42 -15.98 -1.11 -16.62
CA PRO A 42 -14.79 -0.28 -16.83
C PRO A 42 -15.06 1.23 -16.86
N LYS A 43 -16.23 1.66 -17.38
CA LYS A 43 -16.63 3.08 -17.43
C LYS A 43 -16.85 3.69 -16.04
N GLU A 44 -17.49 2.96 -15.13
CA GLU A 44 -17.71 3.42 -13.75
C GLU A 44 -16.38 3.58 -13.02
N MET A 45 -15.45 2.67 -13.28
CA MET A 45 -14.10 2.74 -12.76
C MET A 45 -13.36 3.99 -13.24
N ALA A 46 -13.40 4.27 -14.53
CA ALA A 46 -12.77 5.44 -15.13
C ALA A 46 -13.37 6.75 -14.57
N GLN A 47 -14.70 6.81 -14.43
CA GLN A 47 -15.38 7.94 -13.80
C GLN A 47 -14.93 8.12 -12.35
N ARG A 48 -14.93 7.03 -11.57
CA ARG A 48 -14.51 7.09 -10.15
C ARG A 48 -13.04 7.52 -10.01
N ALA A 49 -12.16 7.07 -10.88
CA ALA A 49 -10.77 7.52 -10.90
C ALA A 49 -10.65 9.03 -11.12
N SER A 50 -11.45 9.61 -12.03
CA SER A 50 -11.50 11.08 -12.24
C SER A 50 -11.97 11.82 -11.00
N GLU A 51 -12.94 11.28 -10.24
CA GLU A 51 -13.40 11.87 -8.98
C GLU A 51 -12.28 11.87 -7.93
N VAL A 52 -11.51 10.77 -7.82
CA VAL A 52 -10.38 10.67 -6.89
C VAL A 52 -9.29 11.70 -7.23
N VAL A 53 -9.04 11.94 -8.52
CA VAL A 53 -8.13 13.00 -8.96
C VAL A 53 -8.69 14.38 -8.61
N ALA A 54 -9.99 14.59 -8.77
CA ALA A 54 -10.65 15.85 -8.40
C ALA A 54 -10.62 16.11 -6.88
N ASP A 55 -10.57 15.06 -6.04
CA ASP A 55 -10.33 15.14 -4.60
C ASP A 55 -8.87 15.53 -4.25
N GLY A 56 -8.01 15.67 -5.27
CA GLY A 56 -6.63 16.16 -5.14
C GLY A 56 -5.56 15.07 -5.07
N PHE A 57 -5.88 13.79 -5.30
CA PHE A 57 -4.87 12.75 -5.39
C PHE A 57 -4.12 12.80 -6.71
N THR A 58 -2.81 12.63 -6.64
CA THR A 58 -1.92 12.62 -7.82
C THR A 58 -1.37 11.22 -8.12
N CYS A 59 -1.83 10.22 -7.37
CA CYS A 59 -1.43 8.83 -7.52
C CYS A 59 -2.54 7.89 -7.03
N LEU A 60 -2.84 6.86 -7.80
CA LEU A 60 -3.92 5.91 -7.56
C LEU A 60 -3.41 4.47 -7.74
N LYS A 61 -3.87 3.56 -6.87
CA LYS A 61 -3.67 2.10 -7.03
C LYS A 61 -5.01 1.40 -7.32
N MET A 62 -5.02 0.45 -8.25
CA MET A 62 -6.21 -0.30 -8.64
C MET A 62 -5.96 -1.81 -8.71
N TYR A 63 -7.04 -2.58 -8.58
CA TYR A 63 -7.04 -4.05 -8.64
C TYR A 63 -7.81 -4.53 -9.88
N PRO A 64 -7.22 -4.56 -11.08
CA PRO A 64 -7.95 -4.79 -12.33
C PRO A 64 -8.39 -6.24 -12.53
N LEU A 65 -7.83 -7.20 -11.77
CA LEU A 65 -8.21 -8.62 -11.81
C LEU A 65 -9.27 -8.99 -10.78
N SER A 66 -9.57 -8.13 -9.83
CA SER A 66 -10.55 -8.41 -8.78
C SER A 66 -11.94 -8.61 -9.37
N LYS A 67 -12.63 -9.67 -8.96
CA LYS A 67 -14.01 -9.96 -9.38
C LYS A 67 -14.98 -9.68 -8.23
N TYR A 68 -16.02 -8.92 -8.53
CA TYR A 68 -17.11 -8.69 -7.60
C TYR A 68 -17.99 -9.95 -7.46
N ASP A 69 -18.24 -10.38 -6.22
CA ASP A 69 -19.18 -11.44 -5.88
C ASP A 69 -20.51 -10.81 -5.42
N PRO A 70 -21.56 -10.79 -6.26
CA PRO A 70 -22.82 -10.13 -5.94
C PRO A 70 -23.57 -10.85 -4.80
N ILE A 71 -23.32 -12.14 -4.56
CA ILE A 71 -23.99 -12.90 -3.50
C ILE A 71 -23.46 -12.50 -2.12
N ARG A 72 -22.14 -12.26 -2.03
CA ARG A 72 -21.47 -11.91 -0.77
C ARG A 72 -21.23 -10.41 -0.63
N ASN A 73 -21.56 -9.63 -1.65
CA ASN A 73 -21.24 -8.19 -1.73
C ASN A 73 -19.74 -7.90 -1.43
N LEU A 74 -18.86 -8.72 -1.97
CA LEU A 74 -17.41 -8.67 -1.74
C LEU A 74 -16.65 -8.67 -3.06
N THR A 75 -15.56 -7.93 -3.12
CA THR A 75 -14.54 -8.10 -4.14
C THR A 75 -13.69 -9.32 -3.77
N ARG A 76 -13.47 -10.23 -4.71
CA ARG A 76 -12.71 -11.46 -4.48
C ARG A 76 -11.38 -11.41 -5.22
N HIS A 77 -10.30 -11.61 -4.47
CA HIS A 77 -9.00 -11.96 -5.00
C HIS A 77 -8.89 -13.49 -5.04
N ILE A 78 -8.84 -14.07 -6.22
CA ILE A 78 -8.79 -15.53 -6.40
C ILE A 78 -7.36 -15.90 -6.73
N LYS A 79 -6.61 -16.34 -5.71
CA LYS A 79 -5.23 -16.82 -5.89
C LYS A 79 -5.16 -18.08 -6.75
N ASN A 80 -4.11 -18.20 -7.52
CA ASN A 80 -3.80 -19.36 -8.37
C ASN A 80 -4.96 -19.77 -9.28
N ARG A 81 -5.83 -18.82 -9.67
CA ARG A 81 -6.87 -19.09 -10.65
C ARG A 81 -6.30 -19.20 -12.06
N GLU A 82 -6.99 -19.90 -12.90
CA GLU A 82 -6.74 -19.78 -14.32
C GLU A 82 -7.09 -18.37 -14.79
N VAL A 83 -6.10 -17.67 -15.34
CA VAL A 83 -6.28 -16.35 -15.95
C VAL A 83 -6.35 -16.55 -17.46
N THR A 84 -7.52 -16.28 -18.02
CA THR A 84 -7.82 -16.49 -19.44
C THR A 84 -7.33 -15.32 -20.30
N MET A 85 -7.34 -15.50 -21.63
CA MET A 85 -7.07 -14.39 -22.56
C MET A 85 -8.16 -13.29 -22.50
N GLU A 86 -9.35 -13.64 -22.08
CA GLU A 86 -10.42 -12.66 -21.81
C GLU A 86 -10.07 -11.78 -20.60
N ASP A 87 -9.56 -12.38 -19.52
CA ASP A 87 -9.08 -11.63 -18.34
C ASP A 87 -7.94 -10.67 -18.72
N VAL A 88 -6.99 -11.10 -19.57
CA VAL A 88 -5.90 -10.23 -20.07
C VAL A 88 -6.47 -9.04 -20.84
N LYS A 89 -7.40 -9.28 -21.78
CA LYS A 89 -8.04 -8.21 -22.55
C LYS A 89 -8.86 -7.26 -21.68
N MET A 90 -9.60 -7.81 -20.70
CA MET A 90 -10.40 -7.02 -19.79
C MET A 90 -9.50 -6.13 -18.92
N THR A 91 -8.41 -6.68 -18.37
CA THR A 91 -7.42 -5.95 -17.58
C THR A 91 -6.84 -4.77 -18.37
N HIS A 92 -6.39 -5.03 -19.61
CA HIS A 92 -5.91 -3.99 -20.52
C HIS A 92 -6.98 -2.91 -20.75
N THR A 93 -8.22 -3.31 -21.05
CA THR A 93 -9.31 -2.35 -21.30
C THR A 93 -9.60 -1.46 -20.08
N VAL A 94 -9.69 -2.06 -18.89
CA VAL A 94 -10.00 -1.32 -17.66
C VAL A 94 -8.88 -0.35 -17.32
N VAL A 95 -7.63 -0.78 -17.37
CA VAL A 95 -6.47 0.07 -17.08
C VAL A 95 -6.38 1.20 -18.10
N GLY A 96 -6.58 0.91 -19.39
CA GLY A 96 -6.59 1.92 -20.44
C GLY A 96 -7.67 2.99 -20.24
N MET A 97 -8.90 2.58 -19.91
CA MET A 97 -9.98 3.53 -19.65
C MET A 97 -9.73 4.39 -18.43
N VAL A 98 -9.12 3.84 -17.38
CA VAL A 98 -8.72 4.63 -16.20
C VAL A 98 -7.61 5.60 -16.58
N ARG A 99 -6.58 5.16 -17.32
CA ARG A 99 -5.49 6.01 -17.78
C ARG A 99 -6.00 7.18 -18.65
N ASP A 100 -6.90 6.90 -19.57
CA ASP A 100 -7.53 7.94 -20.43
C ASP A 100 -8.30 8.97 -19.59
N ALA A 101 -9.00 8.52 -18.56
CA ALA A 101 -9.81 9.38 -17.71
C ALA A 101 -8.99 10.27 -16.76
N ILE A 102 -7.85 9.79 -16.24
CA ILE A 102 -7.02 10.54 -15.30
C ILE A 102 -5.89 11.34 -15.99
N GLY A 103 -5.61 11.05 -17.26
CA GLY A 103 -4.52 11.69 -18.02
C GLY A 103 -3.13 11.13 -17.70
N PRO A 104 -2.10 11.59 -18.44
CA PRO A 104 -0.73 11.05 -18.34
C PRO A 104 0.04 11.52 -17.09
N ASP A 105 -0.37 12.62 -16.46
CA ASP A 105 0.38 13.26 -15.37
C ASP A 105 0.04 12.68 -13.97
N ILE A 106 -0.95 11.80 -13.90
CA ILE A 106 -1.34 11.12 -12.66
C ILE A 106 -0.65 9.75 -12.60
N ASP A 107 0.07 9.47 -11.53
CA ASP A 107 0.67 8.14 -11.35
C ASP A 107 -0.41 7.08 -11.13
N LEU A 108 -0.27 5.97 -11.83
CA LEU A 108 -1.19 4.82 -11.74
C LEU A 108 -0.40 3.57 -11.40
N MET A 109 -0.90 2.82 -10.45
CA MET A 109 -0.35 1.53 -10.02
C MET A 109 -1.40 0.43 -10.18
N VAL A 110 -0.94 -0.76 -10.46
CA VAL A 110 -1.78 -1.95 -10.62
C VAL A 110 -1.32 -3.02 -9.64
N ASP A 111 -2.25 -3.53 -8.83
CA ASP A 111 -2.05 -4.64 -7.92
C ASP A 111 -2.85 -5.85 -8.42
N VAL A 112 -2.18 -7.00 -8.55
CA VAL A 112 -2.78 -8.25 -9.04
C VAL A 112 -2.74 -9.38 -8.01
N THR A 113 -2.32 -9.10 -6.80
CA THR A 113 -2.41 -9.96 -5.60
C THR A 113 -2.01 -11.44 -5.82
N ALA A 114 -1.04 -11.71 -6.72
CA ALA A 114 -0.54 -13.06 -7.06
C ALA A 114 -1.63 -14.04 -7.54
N GLU A 115 -2.54 -13.57 -8.39
CA GLU A 115 -3.68 -14.39 -8.83
C GLU A 115 -3.34 -15.46 -9.88
N GLY A 116 -2.20 -15.38 -10.56
CA GLY A 116 -1.86 -16.29 -11.63
C GLY A 116 -0.40 -16.78 -11.63
N SER A 117 -0.08 -17.64 -12.60
CA SER A 117 1.29 -18.11 -12.81
C SER A 117 2.19 -17.00 -13.36
N VAL A 118 3.51 -17.12 -13.18
CA VAL A 118 4.52 -16.19 -13.70
C VAL A 118 4.29 -15.91 -15.19
N GLY A 119 4.09 -16.93 -16.00
CA GLY A 119 3.87 -16.78 -17.45
C GLY A 119 2.59 -16.00 -17.79
N THR A 120 1.53 -16.16 -17.02
CA THR A 120 0.28 -15.41 -17.19
C THR A 120 0.45 -13.96 -16.75
N MET A 121 1.07 -13.75 -15.59
CA MET A 121 1.32 -12.39 -15.07
C MET A 121 2.30 -11.63 -15.98
N THR A 122 3.26 -12.30 -16.61
CA THR A 122 4.10 -11.70 -17.65
C THR A 122 3.26 -11.23 -18.85
N ARG A 123 2.28 -12.01 -19.31
CA ARG A 123 1.40 -11.58 -20.41
C ARG A 123 0.56 -10.37 -20.05
N ILE A 124 0.02 -10.32 -18.82
CA ILE A 124 -0.71 -9.16 -18.32
C ILE A 124 0.23 -7.97 -18.24
N GLY A 125 1.37 -8.08 -17.57
CA GLY A 125 2.34 -6.99 -17.43
C GLY A 125 2.72 -6.39 -18.79
N ARG A 126 3.08 -7.23 -19.77
CA ARG A 126 3.39 -6.77 -21.14
C ARG A 126 2.23 -6.02 -21.81
N SER A 127 0.99 -6.45 -21.57
CA SER A 127 -0.17 -5.74 -22.11
C SER A 127 -0.43 -4.38 -21.47
N LEU A 128 0.19 -4.10 -20.33
CA LEU A 128 0.03 -2.85 -19.56
C LEU A 128 1.19 -1.87 -19.74
N GLU A 129 2.28 -2.24 -20.42
CA GLU A 129 3.49 -1.41 -20.56
C GLU A 129 3.21 -0.05 -21.19
N GLU A 130 2.25 0.03 -22.10
CA GLU A 130 1.90 1.28 -22.80
C GLU A 130 1.24 2.34 -21.89
N PHE A 131 0.72 1.94 -20.73
CA PHE A 131 -0.02 2.85 -19.83
C PHE A 131 0.87 3.63 -18.85
N GLY A 132 2.19 3.46 -18.87
CA GLY A 132 3.12 4.21 -18.02
C GLY A 132 2.84 4.02 -16.53
N LEU A 133 2.72 2.77 -16.09
CA LEU A 133 2.45 2.44 -14.69
C LEU A 133 3.66 2.76 -13.80
N MET A 134 3.41 3.32 -12.62
CA MET A 134 4.44 3.56 -11.61
C MET A 134 5.00 2.24 -11.09
N TRP A 135 4.15 1.22 -10.88
CA TRP A 135 4.55 -0.16 -10.61
C TRP A 135 3.45 -1.18 -10.88
N TYR A 136 3.87 -2.44 -10.97
CA TYR A 136 3.06 -3.65 -11.04
C TYR A 136 3.28 -4.43 -9.74
N GLU A 137 2.24 -4.47 -8.87
CA GLU A 137 2.33 -4.95 -7.49
C GLU A 137 1.92 -6.40 -7.37
N GLU A 138 2.66 -7.14 -6.54
CA GLU A 138 2.40 -8.53 -6.16
C GLU A 138 2.03 -9.44 -7.34
N PRO A 139 2.80 -9.41 -8.46
CA PRO A 139 2.43 -10.20 -9.63
C PRO A 139 2.67 -11.71 -9.44
N VAL A 140 3.47 -12.10 -8.45
CA VAL A 140 3.90 -13.48 -8.21
C VAL A 140 3.64 -13.86 -6.75
N ASP A 141 3.43 -15.15 -6.48
CA ASP A 141 3.29 -15.64 -5.11
C ASP A 141 4.57 -15.37 -4.29
N ALA A 142 4.43 -14.93 -3.06
CA ALA A 142 5.56 -14.57 -2.18
C ALA A 142 6.54 -15.72 -1.95
N ASN A 143 6.13 -16.97 -2.11
CA ASN A 143 7.00 -18.14 -2.01
C ASN A 143 7.83 -18.39 -3.27
N ASP A 144 7.47 -17.80 -4.41
CA ASP A 144 8.16 -17.94 -5.69
C ASP A 144 9.08 -16.74 -5.97
N VAL A 145 10.11 -16.61 -5.16
CA VAL A 145 11.06 -15.47 -5.25
C VAL A 145 11.82 -15.46 -6.57
N ASP A 146 12.10 -16.62 -7.14
CA ASP A 146 12.76 -16.75 -8.45
C ASP A 146 11.80 -16.35 -9.59
N GLY A 147 10.49 -16.57 -9.38
CA GLY A 147 9.44 -16.10 -10.30
C GLY A 147 9.36 -14.59 -10.40
N TYR A 148 9.62 -13.83 -9.31
CA TYR A 148 9.76 -12.37 -9.36
C TYR A 148 10.88 -11.96 -10.29
N ARG A 149 12.05 -12.58 -10.21
CA ARG A 149 13.17 -12.29 -11.10
C ARG A 149 12.84 -12.58 -12.56
N GLN A 150 12.22 -13.75 -12.83
CA GLN A 150 11.81 -14.13 -14.18
C GLN A 150 10.81 -13.13 -14.77
N LEU A 151 9.85 -12.65 -13.98
CA LEU A 151 8.86 -11.67 -14.40
C LEU A 151 9.50 -10.31 -14.63
N HIS A 152 10.33 -9.84 -13.70
CA HIS A 152 11.05 -8.58 -13.81
C HIS A 152 11.90 -8.48 -15.08
N ASP A 153 12.58 -9.56 -15.45
CA ASP A 153 13.36 -9.61 -16.71
C ASP A 153 12.47 -9.65 -17.98
N SER A 154 11.17 -9.82 -17.81
CA SER A 154 10.22 -10.03 -18.92
C SER A 154 9.28 -8.85 -19.18
N VAL A 155 9.17 -7.88 -18.28
CA VAL A 155 8.27 -6.72 -18.38
C VAL A 155 9.02 -5.42 -18.11
N ASN A 156 8.61 -4.33 -18.80
CA ASN A 156 9.21 -3.00 -18.63
C ASN A 156 8.40 -2.10 -17.68
N ILE A 157 7.84 -2.68 -16.62
CA ILE A 157 7.15 -1.96 -15.57
C ILE A 157 7.90 -2.24 -14.26
N PRO A 158 8.20 -1.24 -13.42
CA PRO A 158 8.78 -1.48 -12.10
C PRO A 158 7.93 -2.45 -11.29
N ILE A 159 8.56 -3.40 -10.60
CA ILE A 159 7.87 -4.40 -9.79
C ILE A 159 7.89 -4.01 -8.32
N ALA A 160 6.73 -4.05 -7.68
CA ALA A 160 6.58 -3.83 -6.25
C ALA A 160 6.07 -5.11 -5.57
N ALA A 161 6.64 -5.42 -4.40
CA ALA A 161 6.16 -6.52 -3.56
C ALA A 161 6.64 -6.38 -2.11
N GLY A 162 5.96 -7.08 -1.19
CA GLY A 162 6.46 -7.11 0.18
C GLY A 162 5.40 -7.30 1.26
N GLU A 163 4.12 -7.06 1.00
CA GLU A 163 3.06 -7.18 2.01
C GLU A 163 2.96 -8.57 2.64
N ARG A 164 3.41 -9.60 1.91
CA ARG A 164 3.39 -11.02 2.30
C ARG A 164 4.74 -11.55 2.77
N PHE A 165 5.73 -10.66 2.92
CA PHE A 165 7.04 -11.02 3.43
C PHE A 165 7.19 -10.57 4.88
N PHE A 166 7.85 -11.41 5.67
CA PHE A 166 8.02 -11.17 7.09
C PHE A 166 9.51 -11.08 7.43
N THR A 167 9.85 -10.15 8.29
CA THR A 167 11.18 -9.87 8.81
C THR A 167 12.21 -9.57 7.71
N ARG A 168 13.34 -8.95 8.10
CA ARG A 168 14.48 -8.70 7.19
C ARG A 168 15.01 -9.97 6.52
N TYR A 169 14.81 -11.14 7.13
CA TYR A 169 15.29 -12.41 6.57
C TYR A 169 14.51 -12.85 5.35
N GLY A 170 13.18 -12.64 5.33
CA GLY A 170 12.36 -12.86 4.15
C GLY A 170 12.65 -11.84 3.05
N PHE A 171 12.71 -10.56 3.42
CA PHE A 171 13.04 -9.47 2.49
C PHE A 171 14.43 -9.58 1.89
N ARG A 172 15.42 -10.07 2.66
CA ARG A 172 16.78 -10.28 2.16
C ARG A 172 16.79 -11.14 0.89
N ARG A 173 16.09 -12.27 0.90
CA ARG A 173 16.03 -13.17 -0.24
C ARG A 173 15.38 -12.48 -1.45
N LEU A 174 14.28 -11.75 -1.24
CA LEU A 174 13.60 -10.99 -2.29
C LEU A 174 14.53 -9.94 -2.92
N MET A 175 15.29 -9.20 -2.11
CA MET A 175 16.22 -8.17 -2.60
C MET A 175 17.43 -8.77 -3.33
N GLU A 176 17.97 -9.88 -2.84
CA GLU A 176 19.13 -10.57 -3.44
C GLU A 176 18.83 -11.06 -4.86
N THR A 177 17.60 -11.45 -5.16
CA THR A 177 17.20 -11.86 -6.54
C THR A 177 17.11 -10.70 -7.51
N ARG A 178 16.99 -9.45 -7.03
CA ARG A 178 16.73 -8.24 -7.85
C ARG A 178 15.50 -8.41 -8.75
N GLY A 179 14.48 -9.08 -8.25
CA GLY A 179 13.19 -9.28 -8.92
C GLY A 179 12.16 -8.19 -8.61
N VAL A 180 12.53 -7.20 -7.78
CA VAL A 180 11.68 -6.08 -7.42
C VAL A 180 12.47 -4.77 -7.41
N ASP A 181 11.79 -3.65 -7.65
CA ASP A 181 12.32 -2.29 -7.61
C ASP A 181 11.87 -1.57 -6.34
N ILE A 182 10.68 -1.91 -5.85
CA ILE A 182 10.06 -1.33 -4.67
C ILE A 182 9.70 -2.43 -3.67
N VAL A 183 10.13 -2.29 -2.43
CA VAL A 183 9.73 -3.20 -1.35
C VAL A 183 8.63 -2.57 -0.49
N GLN A 184 7.64 -3.39 -0.10
CA GLN A 184 6.42 -2.93 0.57
C GLN A 184 6.19 -3.66 1.91
N PRO A 185 7.09 -3.48 2.90
CA PRO A 185 6.87 -4.06 4.23
C PRO A 185 5.68 -3.39 4.92
N ASP A 186 4.80 -4.20 5.50
CA ASP A 186 3.69 -3.70 6.32
C ASP A 186 4.15 -3.52 7.77
N PRO A 187 3.98 -2.34 8.40
CA PRO A 187 4.43 -2.10 9.77
C PRO A 187 3.71 -2.95 10.82
N GLY A 188 2.55 -3.52 10.49
CA GLY A 188 1.81 -4.43 11.37
C GLY A 188 2.27 -5.88 11.31
N THR A 189 2.79 -6.33 10.16
CA THR A 189 3.10 -7.74 9.90
C THR A 189 4.57 -8.05 9.70
N CYS A 190 5.39 -7.12 9.20
CA CYS A 190 6.81 -7.36 8.90
C CYS A 190 7.70 -7.58 10.14
N GLY A 191 7.17 -7.44 11.37
CA GLY A 191 7.92 -7.58 12.62
C GLY A 191 8.01 -6.27 13.42
N GLY A 192 7.27 -5.24 13.03
CA GLY A 192 7.18 -3.94 13.71
C GLY A 192 8.15 -2.89 13.19
N LEU A 193 8.12 -1.70 13.82
CA LEU A 193 8.78 -0.50 13.26
C LEU A 193 10.30 -0.63 13.13
N ARG A 194 10.95 -1.27 14.11
CA ARG A 194 12.40 -1.49 14.02
C ARG A 194 12.76 -2.44 12.88
N GLU A 195 11.93 -3.44 12.65
CA GLU A 195 12.16 -4.38 11.54
C GLU A 195 11.91 -3.68 10.20
N LEU A 196 10.85 -2.89 10.08
CA LEU A 196 10.57 -2.09 8.89
C LEU A 196 11.73 -1.13 8.57
N TRP A 197 12.26 -0.44 9.58
CA TRP A 197 13.42 0.43 9.40
C TRP A 197 14.64 -0.34 8.90
N ALA A 198 14.92 -1.51 9.47
CA ALA A 198 16.04 -2.34 9.03
C ALA A 198 15.86 -2.86 7.59
N ILE A 199 14.61 -3.20 7.19
CA ILE A 199 14.26 -3.56 5.81
C ILE A 199 14.52 -2.36 4.89
N GLY A 200 14.12 -1.15 5.29
CA GLY A 200 14.37 0.08 4.53
C GLY A 200 15.85 0.35 4.29
N MET A 201 16.69 0.19 5.31
CA MET A 201 18.15 0.34 5.19
C MET A 201 18.77 -0.74 4.27
N MET A 202 18.26 -1.96 4.33
CA MET A 202 18.68 -3.02 3.39
C MET A 202 18.28 -2.69 1.96
N ALA A 203 17.05 -2.21 1.74
CA ALA A 203 16.57 -1.80 0.43
C ALA A 203 17.43 -0.68 -0.16
N GLU A 204 17.78 0.33 0.65
CA GLU A 204 18.66 1.42 0.24
C GLU A 204 20.03 0.91 -0.23
N ALA A 205 20.62 -0.03 0.52
CA ALA A 205 21.89 -0.65 0.15
C ALA A 205 21.82 -1.47 -1.15
N HIS A 206 20.63 -1.91 -1.55
CA HIS A 206 20.36 -2.57 -2.84
C HIS A 206 19.89 -1.60 -3.93
N SER A 207 19.87 -0.29 -3.67
CA SER A 207 19.34 0.76 -4.57
C SER A 207 17.84 0.58 -4.88
N MET A 208 17.08 0.05 -3.94
CA MET A 208 15.64 -0.16 -4.03
C MET A 208 14.90 0.90 -3.22
N GLN A 209 13.71 1.28 -3.68
CA GLN A 209 12.81 2.14 -2.94
C GLN A 209 11.95 1.33 -1.95
N ILE A 210 11.40 2.03 -0.97
CA ILE A 210 10.44 1.47 -0.01
C ILE A 210 9.13 2.26 -0.04
N ALA A 211 8.01 1.54 -0.14
CA ALA A 211 6.66 2.09 -0.05
C ALA A 211 5.86 1.20 0.92
N PRO A 212 5.81 1.50 2.22
CA PRO A 212 5.17 0.62 3.18
C PRO A 212 3.71 0.31 2.81
N HIS A 213 3.37 -0.98 2.75
CA HIS A 213 1.98 -1.44 2.66
C HIS A 213 1.21 -0.99 3.90
N ASN A 214 -0.02 -0.51 3.72
CA ASN A 214 -0.83 0.04 4.82
C ASN A 214 -2.33 -0.16 4.59
N CYS A 215 -2.83 -1.38 4.73
CA CYS A 215 -4.26 -1.68 4.60
C CYS A 215 -5.02 -1.75 5.95
N GLY A 216 -4.38 -1.37 7.02
CA GLY A 216 -4.94 -1.38 8.38
C GLY A 216 -5.75 -0.12 8.72
N GLY A 217 -5.96 0.09 10.01
CA GLY A 217 -6.65 1.26 10.54
C GLY A 217 -5.71 2.46 10.75
N PRO A 218 -6.24 3.60 11.24
CA PRO A 218 -5.48 4.84 11.37
C PRO A 218 -4.28 4.76 12.32
N ILE A 219 -4.25 3.77 13.22
CA ILE A 219 -3.06 3.50 14.05
C ILE A 219 -1.93 2.93 13.19
N LEU A 220 -2.25 2.05 12.23
CA LEU A 220 -1.26 1.52 11.29
C LEU A 220 -0.76 2.62 10.35
N THR A 221 -1.66 3.46 9.85
CA THR A 221 -1.30 4.64 9.05
C THR A 221 -0.37 5.56 9.85
N ALA A 222 -0.65 5.83 11.13
CA ALA A 222 0.22 6.63 11.97
C ALA A 222 1.62 6.00 12.11
N ALA A 223 1.71 4.69 12.29
CA ALA A 223 2.97 3.97 12.33
C ALA A 223 3.73 4.05 10.99
N ALA A 224 3.04 3.90 9.86
CA ALA A 224 3.62 4.03 8.52
C ALA A 224 4.12 5.46 8.25
N VAL A 225 3.37 6.49 8.67
CA VAL A 225 3.79 7.91 8.59
C VAL A 225 5.10 8.14 9.33
N GLN A 226 5.24 7.62 10.57
CA GLN A 226 6.47 7.76 11.36
C GLN A 226 7.68 7.13 10.63
N MET A 227 7.50 5.96 10.03
CA MET A 227 8.58 5.29 9.30
C MET A 227 8.89 5.95 7.96
N ALA A 228 7.87 6.32 7.19
CA ALA A 228 8.02 7.05 5.94
C ALA A 228 8.75 8.39 6.12
N ALA A 229 8.56 9.03 7.28
CA ALA A 229 9.22 10.28 7.61
C ALA A 229 10.74 10.14 7.75
N CYS A 230 11.25 9.02 8.28
CA CYS A 230 12.69 8.85 8.58
C CYS A 230 13.45 8.01 7.55
N LEU A 231 12.79 7.30 6.64
CA LEU A 231 13.44 6.48 5.60
C LEU A 231 13.84 7.35 4.40
N THR A 232 15.13 7.38 4.07
CA THR A 232 15.71 8.19 2.97
C THR A 232 15.19 7.77 1.61
N ASN A 233 15.04 6.47 1.39
CA ASN A 233 14.59 5.84 0.13
C ASN A 233 13.06 5.64 0.04
N HIS A 234 12.28 6.33 0.89
CA HIS A 234 10.81 6.28 0.82
C HIS A 234 10.29 6.86 -0.50
N ALA A 235 9.45 6.11 -1.20
CA ALA A 235 8.84 6.52 -2.46
C ALA A 235 7.52 7.28 -2.25
N ILE A 236 6.53 6.61 -1.70
CA ILE A 236 5.17 7.13 -1.51
C ILE A 236 4.46 6.31 -0.43
N LEU A 237 3.45 6.86 0.24
CA LEU A 237 2.71 6.19 1.32
C LEU A 237 1.31 5.78 0.87
N GLU A 238 0.92 4.54 1.18
CA GLU A 238 -0.42 4.02 0.97
C GLU A 238 -1.43 4.60 1.96
N VAL A 239 -2.61 5.00 1.46
CA VAL A 239 -3.73 5.41 2.29
C VAL A 239 -5.06 4.91 1.72
N PHE A 240 -6.04 4.74 2.60
CA PHE A 240 -7.41 4.33 2.28
C PHE A 240 -8.37 5.48 2.60
N PRO A 241 -8.53 6.48 1.72
CA PRO A 241 -9.23 7.71 2.06
C PRO A 241 -10.76 7.58 2.06
N TYR A 242 -11.31 6.48 1.54
CA TYR A 242 -12.76 6.31 1.30
C TYR A 242 -13.41 5.26 2.20
N ARG A 243 -12.75 4.84 3.27
CA ARG A 243 -13.34 3.94 4.27
C ARG A 243 -14.50 4.62 5.03
N PRO A 244 -15.46 3.86 5.57
CA PRO A 244 -16.52 4.42 6.42
C PRO A 244 -15.96 5.25 7.58
N ALA A 245 -16.66 6.30 7.99
CA ALA A 245 -16.19 7.23 9.02
C ALA A 245 -15.74 6.55 10.32
N ILE A 246 -16.46 5.48 10.72
CA ILE A 246 -16.13 4.70 11.92
C ILE A 246 -14.71 4.11 11.89
N HIS A 247 -14.17 3.82 10.70
CA HIS A 247 -12.80 3.33 10.54
C HIS A 247 -11.76 4.31 11.08
N TYR A 248 -12.00 5.61 10.91
CA TYR A 248 -11.09 6.68 11.35
C TYR A 248 -11.41 7.15 12.76
N ASP A 249 -12.66 7.00 13.22
CA ASP A 249 -13.16 7.53 14.50
C ASP A 249 -12.54 6.83 15.72
N ILE A 250 -11.85 5.71 15.56
CA ILE A 250 -11.11 5.02 16.64
C ILE A 250 -9.92 5.85 17.16
N VAL A 251 -9.49 6.89 16.43
CA VAL A 251 -8.54 7.90 16.89
C VAL A 251 -9.13 9.30 16.72
N GLU A 252 -8.70 10.25 17.55
CA GLU A 252 -9.23 11.62 17.52
C GLU A 252 -8.74 12.41 16.30
N ASN A 253 -7.56 12.07 15.76
CA ASN A 253 -6.82 12.85 14.77
C ASN A 253 -6.25 11.99 13.64
N ALA A 254 -7.08 11.14 13.01
CA ALA A 254 -6.69 10.31 11.88
C ALA A 254 -6.01 11.14 10.77
N PHE A 255 -4.85 10.67 10.28
CA PHE A 255 -4.09 11.37 9.25
C PHE A 255 -4.76 11.32 7.89
N GLU A 256 -5.53 10.28 7.62
CA GLU A 256 -6.33 10.14 6.40
C GLU A 256 -7.32 11.30 6.21
N ARG A 257 -7.85 11.85 7.29
CA ARG A 257 -8.73 13.03 7.26
C ARG A 257 -7.99 14.36 7.08
N GLN A 258 -6.67 14.34 7.16
CA GLN A 258 -5.82 15.53 7.03
C GLN A 258 -5.16 15.62 5.65
N ILE A 259 -5.44 14.66 4.77
CA ILE A 259 -4.90 14.63 3.41
C ILE A 259 -5.37 15.86 2.64
N LYS A 260 -4.42 16.57 2.05
CA LYS A 260 -4.66 17.70 1.15
C LYS A 260 -3.74 17.59 -0.06
N ASN A 261 -4.31 17.69 -1.24
CA ASN A 261 -3.55 17.60 -2.50
C ASN A 261 -2.66 16.35 -2.57
N GLY A 262 -3.19 15.19 -2.14
CA GLY A 262 -2.45 13.93 -2.12
C GLY A 262 -1.24 13.91 -1.17
N GLN A 263 -1.28 14.68 -0.08
CA GLN A 263 -0.16 14.82 0.85
C GLN A 263 -0.62 14.78 2.32
N ILE A 264 0.27 14.27 3.18
CA ILE A 264 0.18 14.33 4.65
C ILE A 264 1.36 15.13 5.18
N ILE A 265 1.09 16.09 6.07
CA ILE A 265 2.16 16.77 6.82
C ILE A 265 2.63 15.84 7.93
N VAL A 266 3.94 15.61 8.03
CA VAL A 266 4.54 14.79 9.08
C VAL A 266 4.34 15.47 10.43
N PRO A 267 3.63 14.83 11.38
CA PRO A 267 3.32 15.45 12.65
C PRO A 267 4.55 15.52 13.57
N ALA A 268 4.66 16.61 14.33
CA ALA A 268 5.64 16.74 15.42
C ALA A 268 5.08 16.27 16.77
N LEU A 269 3.99 15.51 16.78
CA LEU A 269 3.33 15.03 17.99
C LEU A 269 4.07 13.83 18.60
N PRO A 270 4.11 13.70 19.95
CA PRO A 270 4.77 12.57 20.62
C PRO A 270 4.18 11.21 20.27
N GLY A 271 5.03 10.19 20.32
CA GLY A 271 4.66 8.81 20.00
C GLY A 271 4.36 8.63 18.51
N LEU A 272 3.32 7.91 18.19
CA LEU A 272 2.82 7.76 16.81
C LEU A 272 2.12 9.02 16.27
N GLY A 273 1.83 9.99 17.15
CA GLY A 273 1.16 11.22 16.78
C GLY A 273 -0.37 11.11 16.74
N VAL A 274 -0.95 10.03 17.27
CA VAL A 274 -2.41 9.83 17.35
C VAL A 274 -2.84 9.53 18.79
N THR A 275 -4.10 9.87 19.10
CA THR A 275 -4.74 9.60 20.40
C THR A 275 -5.95 8.70 20.17
N LEU A 276 -6.10 7.66 21.00
CA LEU A 276 -7.27 6.78 20.94
C LEU A 276 -8.54 7.53 21.34
N ASN A 277 -9.60 7.38 20.57
CA ASN A 277 -10.94 7.80 20.95
C ASN A 277 -11.59 6.69 21.79
N HIS A 278 -11.44 6.79 23.12
CA HIS A 278 -11.93 5.77 24.06
C HIS A 278 -13.44 5.55 23.96
N GLN A 279 -14.24 6.59 23.67
CA GLN A 279 -15.70 6.44 23.52
C GLN A 279 -16.06 5.51 22.36
N VAL A 280 -15.32 5.58 21.24
CA VAL A 280 -15.53 4.71 20.07
C VAL A 280 -14.94 3.33 20.35
N VAL A 281 -13.74 3.26 20.90
CA VAL A 281 -13.10 1.97 21.25
C VAL A 281 -13.99 1.14 22.17
N ASP A 282 -14.49 1.74 23.27
CA ASP A 282 -15.34 1.05 24.26
C ASP A 282 -16.67 0.59 23.66
N ARG A 283 -17.25 1.39 22.75
CA ARG A 283 -18.51 1.01 22.06
C ARG A 283 -18.37 -0.24 21.21
N PHE A 284 -17.21 -0.49 20.62
CA PHE A 284 -16.95 -1.62 19.71
C PHE A 284 -16.05 -2.70 20.34
N CYS A 285 -15.67 -2.53 21.59
CA CYS A 285 -14.87 -3.51 22.31
C CYS A 285 -15.72 -4.78 22.58
N THR A 286 -15.21 -5.91 22.11
CA THR A 286 -15.87 -7.22 22.29
C THR A 286 -15.31 -8.01 23.47
N ALA A 287 -14.16 -7.60 24.03
CA ALA A 287 -13.55 -8.22 25.19
C ALA A 287 -12.63 -7.22 25.91
N HIS A 288 -12.68 -7.22 27.25
CA HIS A 288 -11.74 -6.48 28.10
C HIS A 288 -10.80 -7.49 28.78
N LEU A 289 -9.49 -7.28 28.61
CA LEU A 289 -8.47 -8.02 29.37
C LEU A 289 -7.92 -7.09 30.46
N GLN A 290 -8.14 -7.43 31.73
CA GLN A 290 -7.41 -6.81 32.84
C GLN A 290 -6.14 -7.62 33.10
N ILE A 291 -4.99 -6.97 33.02
CA ILE A 291 -3.70 -7.53 33.44
C ILE A 291 -3.43 -6.95 34.81
N GLU A 292 -3.42 -7.82 35.83
CA GLU A 292 -3.04 -7.46 37.21
C GLU A 292 -1.51 -7.27 37.32
#